data_ef301f5a192065413a39b5c0194b3fcd
#
_entry.id   ef301f5a192065413a39b5c0194b3fcd
#
_cell.length_a   1.000
_cell.length_b   1.000
_cell.length_c   1.000
_cell.angle_alpha   90.00
_cell.angle_beta   90.00
_cell.angle_gamma   90.00
#
_symmetry.space_group_name_H-M   'P 1'
#
loop_
_entity.id
_entity.type
_entity.pdbx_description
1 polymer ?
#
loop_
_entity_poly.entity_id
_entity_poly.type
_entity_poly.pdbx_seq_one_letter_code
_entity_poly.pdbx_strand_id
1 'polypeptide(L)'
;MSVLNRYSNAEKYQGVLREFCNCQILNDKGKPGLFLKDEVLARIGWTGKVSDFTGAEEYEHMYNNGDRNEGIYFKSPRMMVLHCGFPKDVTFIENGSDKTSTIEGMYPRDAHLYDEWEEANPGKPNPYKRRRLILIFLVNKDGVAQHKKPLLLSVHGGASKLFTEAYSNFIEQLEAAFAEFH
;
A
#
# COMPACT_ATOMS: atom_id res chain seq x y z
N MET A 1 20.48 13.71 14.58
CA MET A 1 19.09 14.06 14.17
C MET A 1 18.44 12.79 13.65
N SER A 2 17.38 12.35 14.34
CA SER A 2 16.68 11.11 13.98
C SER A 2 16.07 11.22 12.59
N VAL A 3 16.19 10.17 11.78
CA VAL A 3 15.55 10.02 10.45
C VAL A 3 14.03 10.27 10.54
N LEU A 4 13.43 10.04 11.71
CA LEU A 4 12.01 10.29 11.99
C LEU A 4 11.60 11.77 11.90
N ASN A 5 12.52 12.72 12.12
CA ASN A 5 12.21 14.15 12.03
C ASN A 5 12.12 14.68 10.58
N ARG A 6 12.59 13.93 9.58
CA ARG A 6 12.48 14.34 8.17
C ARG A 6 11.07 14.22 7.61
N TYR A 7 10.23 13.44 8.24
CA TYR A 7 8.86 13.15 7.77
C TYR A 7 7.76 13.76 8.63
N SER A 8 8.12 14.73 9.47
CA SER A 8 7.17 15.38 10.38
C SER A 8 6.23 16.40 9.71
N ASN A 9 6.43 16.69 8.43
CA ASN A 9 5.63 17.65 7.68
C ASN A 9 4.79 16.92 6.63
N ALA A 10 3.45 16.96 6.77
CA ALA A 10 2.51 16.30 5.88
C ALA A 10 2.71 16.69 4.40
N GLU A 11 3.03 17.97 4.12
CA GLU A 11 3.30 18.45 2.77
C GLU A 11 4.55 17.84 2.16
N LYS A 12 5.62 17.69 2.95
CA LYS A 12 6.84 17.00 2.52
C LYS A 12 6.57 15.52 2.23
N TYR A 13 5.68 14.91 3.03
CA TYR A 13 5.34 13.51 2.87
C TYR A 13 4.47 13.27 1.62
N GLN A 14 3.54 14.17 1.34
CA GLN A 14 2.75 14.14 0.11
C GLN A 14 3.63 14.22 -1.14
N GLY A 15 4.65 15.07 -1.13
CA GLY A 15 5.62 15.17 -2.22
C GLY A 15 6.34 13.84 -2.48
N VAL A 16 6.91 13.26 -1.43
CA VAL A 16 7.64 11.98 -1.53
C VAL A 16 6.74 10.82 -1.96
N LEU A 17 5.52 10.73 -1.43
CA LEU A 17 4.60 9.64 -1.79
C LEU A 17 4.07 9.76 -3.22
N ARG A 18 3.96 10.95 -3.77
CA ARG A 18 3.56 11.16 -5.17
C ARG A 18 4.59 10.65 -6.17
N GLU A 19 5.83 10.46 -5.75
CA GLU A 19 6.89 9.90 -6.61
C GLU A 19 6.74 8.39 -6.82
N PHE A 20 6.04 7.71 -5.91
CA PHE A 20 5.83 6.27 -5.99
C PHE A 20 4.51 5.94 -6.68
N CYS A 21 4.55 4.91 -7.50
CA CYS A 21 3.35 4.38 -8.12
C CYS A 21 2.56 3.55 -7.11
N ASN A 22 1.26 3.80 -7.01
CA ASN A 22 0.35 3.00 -6.21
C ASN A 22 0.00 1.70 -6.93
N CYS A 23 -0.03 0.61 -6.16
CA CYS A 23 -0.69 -0.61 -6.58
C CYS A 23 -2.11 -0.67 -6.03
N GLN A 24 -3.01 -1.29 -6.78
CA GLN A 24 -4.40 -1.45 -6.39
C GLN A 24 -4.65 -2.85 -5.83
N ILE A 25 -5.49 -2.94 -4.80
CA ILE A 25 -6.05 -4.21 -4.36
C ILE A 25 -7.45 -4.31 -4.95
N LEU A 26 -7.66 -5.33 -5.79
CA LEU A 26 -8.95 -5.63 -6.40
C LEU A 26 -9.51 -6.91 -5.82
N ASN A 27 -10.83 -7.00 -5.77
CA ASN A 27 -11.57 -8.20 -5.33
C ASN A 27 -12.49 -8.73 -6.44
N ASP A 28 -12.11 -8.55 -7.70
CA ASP A 28 -12.95 -8.86 -8.86
C ASP A 28 -13.21 -10.34 -9.05
N LYS A 29 -12.36 -11.20 -8.48
CA LYS A 29 -12.44 -12.66 -8.62
C LYS A 29 -12.81 -13.38 -7.33
N GLY A 30 -13.54 -12.70 -6.44
CA GLY A 30 -13.97 -13.25 -5.14
C GLY A 30 -12.84 -13.43 -4.13
N LYS A 31 -11.59 -13.05 -4.49
CA LYS A 31 -10.43 -13.02 -3.59
C LYS A 31 -9.63 -11.77 -3.88
N PRO A 32 -9.13 -11.10 -2.82
CA PRO A 32 -8.30 -9.93 -3.02
C PRO A 32 -7.01 -10.31 -3.75
N GLY A 33 -6.63 -9.48 -4.71
CA GLY A 33 -5.38 -9.60 -5.45
C GLY A 33 -4.79 -8.22 -5.74
N LEU A 34 -3.51 -8.21 -6.09
CA LEU A 34 -2.81 -6.99 -6.46
C LEU A 34 -2.96 -6.77 -7.96
N PHE A 35 -3.35 -5.57 -8.37
CA PHE A 35 -3.43 -5.19 -9.77
C PHE A 35 -2.47 -4.05 -10.07
N LEU A 36 -1.69 -4.22 -11.12
CA LEU A 36 -0.79 -3.21 -11.68
C LEU A 36 -1.20 -2.90 -13.11
N LYS A 37 -1.60 -1.65 -13.34
CA LYS A 37 -1.90 -1.16 -14.70
C LYS A 37 -0.64 -1.15 -15.56
N ASP A 38 -0.78 -1.28 -16.84
CA ASP A 38 0.33 -1.20 -17.82
C ASP A 38 1.13 0.11 -17.69
N GLU A 39 0.43 1.23 -17.46
CA GLU A 39 1.08 2.51 -17.18
C GLU A 39 1.97 2.45 -15.93
N VAL A 40 1.52 1.78 -14.86
CA VAL A 40 2.30 1.60 -13.64
C VAL A 40 3.49 0.69 -13.90
N LEU A 41 3.27 -0.43 -14.60
CA LEU A 41 4.34 -1.36 -14.98
C LEU A 41 5.46 -0.66 -15.75
N ALA A 42 5.10 0.19 -16.71
CA ALA A 42 6.06 0.99 -17.47
C ALA A 42 6.84 1.97 -16.57
N ARG A 43 6.13 2.69 -15.69
CA ARG A 43 6.74 3.70 -14.79
C ARG A 43 7.69 3.12 -13.76
N ILE A 44 7.41 1.92 -13.25
CA ILE A 44 8.28 1.24 -12.28
C ILE A 44 9.44 0.50 -12.95
N GLY A 45 9.45 0.41 -14.27
CA GLY A 45 10.45 -0.33 -15.03
C GLY A 45 10.32 -1.84 -14.80
N TRP A 46 9.12 -2.37 -15.04
CA TRP A 46 8.83 -3.79 -14.96
C TRP A 46 9.70 -4.61 -15.90
N THR A 47 10.30 -5.68 -15.41
CA THR A 47 11.15 -6.59 -16.17
C THR A 47 10.74 -8.07 -16.02
N GLY A 48 9.76 -8.32 -15.14
CA GLY A 48 9.25 -9.66 -14.88
C GLY A 48 8.38 -10.20 -16.01
N LYS A 49 8.11 -11.49 -15.96
CA LYS A 49 7.12 -12.15 -16.81
C LYS A 49 5.96 -12.61 -15.95
N VAL A 50 4.76 -12.62 -16.51
CA VAL A 50 3.55 -13.13 -15.82
C VAL A 50 3.78 -14.56 -15.33
N SER A 51 4.46 -15.38 -16.13
CA SER A 51 4.80 -16.78 -15.82
C SER A 51 5.70 -16.96 -14.60
N ASP A 52 6.42 -15.93 -14.17
CA ASP A 52 7.32 -15.99 -13.00
C ASP A 52 6.56 -15.92 -11.66
N PHE A 53 5.27 -15.63 -11.73
CA PHE A 53 4.40 -15.48 -10.56
C PHE A 53 3.23 -16.47 -10.60
N THR A 54 3.15 -17.30 -9.59
CA THR A 54 2.01 -18.23 -9.45
C THR A 54 0.71 -17.45 -9.25
N GLY A 55 -0.26 -17.69 -10.14
CA GLY A 55 -1.57 -17.04 -10.10
C GLY A 55 -1.56 -15.58 -10.58
N ALA A 56 -0.53 -15.19 -11.35
CA ALA A 56 -0.54 -13.96 -12.12
C ALA A 56 -1.14 -14.20 -13.50
N GLU A 57 -1.85 -13.21 -14.01
CA GLU A 57 -2.46 -13.24 -15.34
C GLU A 57 -2.57 -11.81 -15.91
N GLU A 58 -2.54 -11.72 -17.22
CA GLU A 58 -2.96 -10.50 -17.92
C GLU A 58 -4.44 -10.28 -17.63
N TYR A 59 -4.81 -9.04 -17.31
CA TYR A 59 -6.14 -8.74 -16.82
C TYR A 59 -6.59 -7.35 -17.28
N GLU A 60 -7.83 -7.27 -17.74
CA GLU A 60 -8.52 -6.02 -18.01
C GLU A 60 -9.49 -5.73 -16.87
N HIS A 61 -9.24 -4.68 -16.11
CA HIS A 61 -10.14 -4.21 -15.05
C HIS A 61 -11.06 -3.12 -15.60
N MET A 62 -12.35 -3.32 -15.42
CA MET A 62 -13.38 -2.33 -15.76
C MET A 62 -13.86 -1.62 -14.50
N TYR A 63 -13.69 -0.30 -14.46
CA TYR A 63 -14.16 0.54 -13.36
C TYR A 63 -15.66 0.85 -13.49
N ASN A 64 -16.28 1.25 -12.38
CA ASN A 64 -17.70 1.59 -12.33
C ASN A 64 -18.10 2.76 -13.24
N ASN A 65 -17.15 3.62 -13.62
CA ASN A 65 -17.34 4.71 -14.58
C ASN A 65 -17.23 4.26 -16.05
N GLY A 66 -16.97 2.97 -16.30
CA GLY A 66 -16.80 2.41 -17.62
C GLY A 66 -15.37 2.43 -18.17
N ASP A 67 -14.43 3.06 -17.46
CA ASP A 67 -13.02 3.03 -17.86
C ASP A 67 -12.46 1.61 -17.76
N ARG A 68 -11.64 1.25 -18.74
CA ARG A 68 -10.94 -0.02 -18.77
C ARG A 68 -9.44 0.21 -18.65
N ASN A 69 -8.79 -0.61 -17.86
CA ASN A 69 -7.35 -0.59 -17.74
C ASN A 69 -6.78 -2.00 -17.85
N GLU A 70 -5.88 -2.16 -18.78
CA GLU A 70 -5.09 -3.37 -18.95
C GLU A 70 -3.93 -3.40 -17.95
N GLY A 71 -3.47 -4.58 -17.62
CA GLY A 71 -2.38 -4.76 -16.68
C GLY A 71 -2.21 -6.21 -16.24
N ILE A 72 -1.53 -6.41 -15.12
CA ILE A 72 -1.31 -7.73 -14.54
C ILE A 72 -2.02 -7.82 -13.19
N TYR A 73 -2.81 -8.86 -13.01
CA TYR A 73 -3.42 -9.25 -11.74
C TYR A 73 -2.60 -10.36 -11.08
N PHE A 74 -2.25 -10.16 -9.82
CA PHE A 74 -1.48 -11.10 -9.01
C PHE A 74 -2.35 -11.59 -7.84
N LYS A 75 -2.68 -12.87 -7.81
CA LYS A 75 -3.49 -13.46 -6.76
C LYS A 75 -2.78 -13.51 -5.40
N SER A 76 -1.49 -13.84 -5.39
CA SER A 76 -0.68 -13.99 -4.19
C SER A 76 0.79 -13.69 -4.52
N PRO A 77 1.13 -12.43 -4.80
CA PRO A 77 2.50 -12.09 -5.19
C PRO A 77 3.44 -12.22 -3.99
N ARG A 78 4.66 -12.65 -4.27
CA ARG A 78 5.75 -12.51 -3.31
C ARG A 78 6.23 -11.07 -3.29
N MET A 79 6.41 -10.52 -2.10
CA MET A 79 6.80 -9.15 -1.90
C MET A 79 8.01 -9.05 -0.98
N MET A 80 8.95 -8.19 -1.35
CA MET A 80 9.99 -7.71 -0.46
C MET A 80 9.52 -6.37 0.11
N VAL A 81 9.40 -6.29 1.43
CA VAL A 81 9.05 -5.04 2.10
C VAL A 81 10.32 -4.24 2.34
N LEU A 82 10.44 -3.08 1.69
CA LEU A 82 11.56 -2.18 1.86
C LEU A 82 11.43 -1.31 3.10
N HIS A 83 10.25 -0.82 3.32
CA HIS A 83 9.91 0.03 4.42
C HIS A 83 8.47 -0.23 4.81
N CYS A 84 8.33 -0.88 5.90
CA CYS A 84 7.18 -0.74 6.73
C CYS A 84 7.61 0.24 7.80
N GLY A 85 7.57 1.52 7.52
CA GLY A 85 7.62 2.50 8.59
C GLY A 85 6.55 2.05 9.54
N PHE A 86 6.94 1.66 10.78
CA PHE A 86 6.02 1.27 11.83
C PHE A 86 4.71 1.95 11.54
N PRO A 87 3.63 1.24 11.50
CA PRO A 87 2.43 1.67 10.79
C PRO A 87 2.03 3.05 11.27
N LYS A 88 2.60 4.02 10.62
CA LYS A 88 2.12 5.36 10.74
C LYS A 88 0.90 5.34 9.86
N ASP A 89 -0.23 5.09 10.50
CA ASP A 89 -1.49 5.22 9.81
C ASP A 89 -1.52 6.61 9.21
N VAL A 90 -1.65 6.66 7.92
CA VAL A 90 -1.81 7.91 7.20
C VAL A 90 -3.29 8.15 7.05
N THR A 91 -3.73 9.31 7.44
CA THR A 91 -5.13 9.70 7.30
C THR A 91 -5.32 10.30 5.91
N PHE A 92 -6.29 9.78 5.17
CA PHE A 92 -6.68 10.30 3.87
C PHE A 92 -8.05 10.95 3.96
N ILE A 93 -8.24 12.02 3.20
CA ILE A 93 -9.58 12.51 2.84
C ILE A 93 -9.90 11.96 1.45
N GLU A 94 -11.08 11.37 1.31
CA GLU A 94 -11.65 11.13 -0.01
C GLU A 94 -12.34 12.41 -0.47
N ASN A 95 -11.76 13.09 -1.45
CA ASN A 95 -12.37 14.27 -2.04
C ASN A 95 -13.46 13.86 -3.04
N GLY A 96 -14.71 14.20 -2.69
CA GLY A 96 -15.86 14.34 -3.60
C GLY A 96 -16.09 13.25 -4.64
N SER A 97 -16.62 13.66 -5.77
CA SER A 97 -17.03 12.80 -6.89
C SER A 97 -15.86 12.16 -7.63
N ASP A 98 -14.66 12.71 -7.54
CA ASP A 98 -13.49 12.25 -8.31
C ASP A 98 -12.71 11.15 -7.60
N LYS A 99 -13.11 10.75 -6.38
CA LYS A 99 -12.47 9.70 -5.57
C LYS A 99 -10.94 9.85 -5.45
N THR A 100 -10.43 11.05 -5.61
CA THR A 100 -9.04 11.35 -5.32
C THR A 100 -8.85 11.40 -3.82
N SER A 101 -7.89 10.62 -3.32
CA SER A 101 -7.52 10.63 -1.91
C SER A 101 -6.31 11.50 -1.72
N THR A 102 -6.35 12.40 -0.75
CA THR A 102 -5.20 13.19 -0.32
C THR A 102 -4.73 12.77 1.06
N ILE A 103 -3.44 12.88 1.32
CA ILE A 103 -2.87 12.63 2.65
C ILE A 103 -3.02 13.91 3.45
N GLU A 104 -3.87 13.88 4.48
CA GLU A 104 -4.13 15.05 5.32
C GLU A 104 -3.32 15.05 6.62
N GLY A 105 -2.82 13.88 7.03
CA GLY A 105 -2.04 13.80 8.26
C GLY A 105 -1.39 12.45 8.49
N MET A 106 -0.63 12.37 9.57
CA MET A 106 0.14 11.21 10.00
C MET A 106 -0.30 10.78 11.39
N TYR A 107 -0.58 9.48 11.56
CA TYR A 107 -0.83 8.92 12.89
C TYR A 107 0.49 8.83 13.68
N PRO A 108 0.54 9.06 15.00
CA PRO A 108 -0.59 9.48 15.86
C PRO A 108 -0.81 10.99 15.90
N ARG A 109 0.07 11.79 15.31
CA ARG A 109 0.05 13.26 15.45
C ARG A 109 -1.28 13.89 15.05
N ASP A 110 -1.82 13.43 13.93
CA ASP A 110 -3.01 14.00 13.30
C ASP A 110 -4.25 13.09 13.47
N ALA A 111 -4.21 12.12 14.39
CA ALA A 111 -5.32 11.19 14.65
C ALA A 111 -6.59 11.91 15.09
N HIS A 112 -6.45 13.08 15.75
CA HIS A 112 -7.56 13.93 16.17
C HIS A 112 -8.48 14.36 15.02
N LEU A 113 -7.96 14.52 13.81
CA LEU A 113 -8.77 14.88 12.63
C LEU A 113 -9.91 13.90 12.38
N TYR A 114 -9.64 12.61 12.58
CA TYR A 114 -10.66 11.56 12.42
C TYR A 114 -11.69 11.63 13.55
N ASP A 115 -11.23 11.72 14.78
CA ASP A 115 -12.05 11.65 15.98
C ASP A 115 -12.92 12.93 16.10
N GLU A 116 -12.36 14.12 15.89
CA GLU A 116 -13.08 15.40 15.91
C GLU A 116 -14.17 15.45 14.83
N TRP A 117 -13.89 14.90 13.65
CA TRP A 117 -14.91 14.86 12.60
C TRP A 117 -16.08 13.96 12.99
N GLU A 118 -15.80 12.80 13.57
CA GLU A 118 -16.82 11.85 14.01
C GLU A 118 -17.69 12.42 15.13
N GLU A 119 -17.08 13.10 16.09
CA GLU A 119 -17.78 13.81 17.17
C GLU A 119 -18.67 14.95 16.65
N ALA A 120 -18.19 15.71 15.69
CA ALA A 120 -18.93 16.83 15.10
C ALA A 120 -20.05 16.37 14.14
N ASN A 121 -19.98 15.15 13.62
CA ASN A 121 -20.91 14.64 12.60
C ASN A 121 -21.43 13.23 12.91
N PRO A 122 -22.11 13.03 14.04
CA PRO A 122 -22.56 11.71 14.46
C PRO A 122 -23.46 11.06 13.40
N GLY A 123 -23.17 9.82 13.04
CA GLY A 123 -23.95 9.04 12.09
C GLY A 123 -23.71 9.36 10.61
N LYS A 124 -22.83 10.32 10.29
CA LYS A 124 -22.41 10.58 8.91
C LYS A 124 -21.15 9.77 8.57
N PRO A 125 -20.97 9.38 7.29
CA PRO A 125 -19.75 8.71 6.87
C PRO A 125 -18.52 9.61 7.06
N ASN A 126 -17.52 9.14 7.80
CA ASN A 126 -16.28 9.88 8.00
C ASN A 126 -15.46 9.92 6.70
N PRO A 127 -15.12 11.11 6.17
CA PRO A 127 -14.30 11.25 4.96
C PRO A 127 -12.84 10.87 5.21
N TYR A 128 -12.40 10.94 6.47
CA TYR A 128 -11.04 10.53 6.82
C TYR A 128 -10.97 9.00 6.93
N LYS A 129 -9.95 8.41 6.29
CA LYS A 129 -9.67 6.98 6.37
C LYS A 129 -8.24 6.76 6.80
N ARG A 130 -8.07 5.95 7.81
CA ARG A 130 -6.74 5.52 8.24
C ARG A 130 -6.21 4.49 7.25
N ARG A 131 -5.03 4.75 6.70
CA ARG A 131 -4.36 3.85 5.76
C ARG A 131 -2.91 3.62 6.19
N ARG A 132 -2.46 2.42 5.96
CA ARG A 132 -1.06 2.04 6.12
C ARG A 132 -0.39 2.05 4.76
N LEU A 133 0.76 2.71 4.67
CA LEU A 133 1.55 2.81 3.45
C LEU A 133 2.82 1.98 3.60
N ILE A 134 3.05 1.11 2.64
CA ILE A 134 4.15 0.16 2.65
C ILE A 134 4.87 0.25 1.32
N LEU A 135 6.19 0.41 1.33
CA LEU A 135 7.00 0.33 0.13
C LEU A 135 7.43 -1.12 -0.11
N ILE A 136 7.15 -1.61 -1.31
CA ILE A 136 7.40 -3.00 -1.68
C ILE A 136 8.10 -3.12 -3.03
N PHE A 137 8.81 -4.24 -3.19
CA PHE A 137 9.14 -4.80 -4.50
C PHE A 137 8.40 -6.13 -4.68
N LEU A 138 7.90 -6.37 -5.89
CA LEU A 138 7.49 -7.69 -6.30
C LEU A 138 8.73 -8.50 -6.67
N VAL A 139 8.82 -9.70 -6.13
CA VAL A 139 9.97 -10.59 -6.33
C VAL A 139 9.52 -11.92 -6.94
N ASN A 140 10.37 -12.49 -7.78
CA ASN A 140 10.15 -13.83 -8.32
C ASN A 140 10.39 -14.92 -7.26
N LYS A 141 10.31 -16.18 -7.67
CA LYS A 141 10.53 -17.34 -6.79
C LYS A 141 11.93 -17.37 -6.13
N ASP A 142 12.90 -16.73 -6.76
CA ASP A 142 14.30 -16.68 -6.32
C ASP A 142 14.59 -15.44 -5.46
N GLY A 143 13.56 -14.64 -5.13
CA GLY A 143 13.67 -13.42 -4.33
C GLY A 143 14.22 -12.22 -5.10
N VAL A 144 14.31 -12.30 -6.43
CA VAL A 144 14.86 -11.21 -7.26
C VAL A 144 13.75 -10.22 -7.62
N ALA A 145 14.03 -8.94 -7.38
CA ALA A 145 13.09 -7.86 -7.72
C ALA A 145 12.82 -7.81 -9.24
N GLN A 146 11.55 -7.66 -9.59
CA GLN A 146 11.08 -7.69 -10.97
C GLN A 146 10.76 -6.30 -11.54
N HIS A 147 11.13 -5.25 -10.83
CA HIS A 147 11.01 -3.88 -11.28
C HIS A 147 12.06 -2.98 -10.62
N LYS A 148 12.29 -1.81 -11.21
CA LYS A 148 13.41 -0.91 -10.83
C LYS A 148 13.05 0.09 -9.73
N LYS A 149 11.78 0.49 -9.63
CA LYS A 149 11.31 1.47 -8.65
C LYS A 149 10.31 0.83 -7.71
N PRO A 150 10.35 1.12 -6.40
CA PRO A 150 9.40 0.54 -5.46
C PRO A 150 7.95 0.94 -5.76
N LEU A 151 7.04 0.09 -5.35
CA LEU A 151 5.60 0.31 -5.37
C LEU A 151 5.12 0.75 -3.99
N LEU A 152 4.11 1.59 -3.96
CA LEU A 152 3.41 1.97 -2.76
C LEU A 152 2.14 1.13 -2.61
N LEU A 153 2.12 0.28 -1.60
CA LEU A 153 0.94 -0.49 -1.20
C LEU A 153 0.21 0.26 -0.09
N SER A 154 -1.04 0.60 -0.34
CA SER A 154 -1.93 1.25 0.64
C SER A 154 -2.96 0.26 1.14
N VAL A 155 -2.93 -0.06 2.44
CA VAL A 155 -3.87 -0.98 3.08
C VAL A 155 -4.69 -0.28 4.16
N HIS A 156 -5.96 -0.72 4.33
CA HIS A 156 -6.87 -0.17 5.34
C HIS A 156 -7.81 -1.26 5.87
N GLY A 157 -8.51 -0.97 6.96
CA GLY A 157 -9.49 -1.87 7.57
C GLY A 157 -8.91 -3.24 7.92
N GLY A 158 -9.63 -4.31 7.60
CA GLY A 158 -9.23 -5.69 7.88
C GLY A 158 -7.90 -6.08 7.23
N ALA A 159 -7.62 -5.60 6.02
CA ALA A 159 -6.35 -5.86 5.34
C ALA A 159 -5.15 -5.25 6.10
N SER A 160 -5.33 -4.08 6.70
CA SER A 160 -4.30 -3.46 7.55
C SER A 160 -4.03 -4.28 8.81
N LYS A 161 -5.07 -4.83 9.44
CA LYS A 161 -4.93 -5.70 10.62
C LYS A 161 -4.16 -6.98 10.27
N LEU A 162 -4.59 -7.69 9.25
CA LEU A 162 -3.92 -8.93 8.80
C LEU A 162 -2.46 -8.70 8.41
N PHE A 163 -2.18 -7.59 7.72
CA PHE A 163 -0.80 -7.22 7.40
C PHE A 163 0.03 -6.97 8.66
N THR A 164 -0.53 -6.29 9.67
CA THR A 164 0.16 -6.04 10.93
C THR A 164 0.53 -7.32 11.62
N GLU A 165 -0.42 -8.24 11.75
CA GLU A 165 -0.20 -9.53 12.39
C GLU A 165 0.88 -10.35 11.67
N ALA A 166 0.79 -10.44 10.33
CA ALA A 166 1.78 -11.13 9.53
C ALA A 166 3.19 -10.51 9.65
N TYR A 167 3.27 -9.18 9.66
CA TYR A 167 4.52 -8.46 9.77
C TYR A 167 5.14 -8.61 11.18
N SER A 168 4.34 -8.52 12.25
CA SER A 168 4.81 -8.74 13.61
C SER A 168 5.38 -10.14 13.79
N ASN A 169 4.65 -11.16 13.33
CA ASN A 169 5.13 -12.54 13.36
C ASN A 169 6.45 -12.73 12.59
N PHE A 170 6.59 -12.06 11.46
CA PHE A 170 7.83 -12.11 10.68
C PHE A 170 9.01 -11.47 11.44
N ILE A 171 8.81 -10.32 12.08
CA ILE A 171 9.85 -9.66 12.89
C ILE A 171 10.24 -10.54 14.07
N GLU A 172 9.28 -11.13 14.79
CA GLU A 172 9.56 -12.04 15.90
C GLU A 172 10.39 -13.26 15.44
N GLN A 173 10.07 -13.83 14.27
CA GLN A 173 10.85 -14.93 13.71
C GLN A 173 12.28 -14.51 13.33
N LEU A 174 12.45 -13.30 12.79
CA LEU A 174 13.79 -12.77 12.51
C LEU A 174 14.59 -12.55 13.79
N GLU A 175 13.99 -11.94 14.81
CA GLU A 175 14.65 -11.71 16.10
C GLU A 175 15.07 -13.02 16.76
N ALA A 176 14.20 -14.04 16.74
CA ALA A 176 14.52 -15.37 17.25
C ALA A 176 15.69 -16.00 16.48
N ALA A 177 15.67 -15.94 15.14
CA ALA A 177 16.77 -16.47 14.32
C ALA A 177 18.09 -15.74 14.59
N PHE A 178 18.08 -14.42 14.76
CA PHE A 178 19.29 -13.67 15.09
C PHE A 178 19.81 -13.98 16.51
N ALA A 179 18.93 -14.27 17.47
CA ALA A 179 19.33 -14.63 18.84
C ALA A 179 20.03 -16.00 18.89
N GLU A 180 19.73 -16.91 17.96
CA GLU A 180 20.40 -18.21 17.86
C GLU A 180 21.84 -18.14 17.30
N PHE A 181 22.20 -17.04 16.64
CA PHE A 181 23.53 -16.82 16.05
C PHE A 181 24.49 -16.02 16.93
N HIS A 182 24.07 -15.60 18.11
CA HIS A 182 24.88 -14.89 19.13
C HIS A 182 24.86 -15.59 20.47
#